data_c381fd943b24ff41cab0717a68f07c79
#
_entry.id   c381fd943b24ff41cab0717a68f07c79
#
_cell.length_a   1.000
_cell.length_b   1.000
_cell.length_c   1.000
_cell.angle_alpha   90.00
_cell.angle_beta   90.00
_cell.angle_gamma   90.00
#
_symmetry.space_group_name_H-M   'P 1'
#
loop_
_entity.id
_entity.type
_entity.pdbx_description
1 polymer ?
#
loop_
_entity_poly.entity_id
_entity_poly.type
_entity_poly.pdbx_seq_one_letter_code
_entity_poly.pdbx_strand_id
1 'polypeptide(L)'
;GKIEDLIISPDRSLSYVIVGAGGFIGMGRHNVAIPISQIRDSGGKIVMPGATKAVVAAMPEFNYVNDTARRDLFITSVKQDITLASNRLADLQARAAQSTSEAKAQLDMQITGLQLDLKAAEGKLAEMQRAGANRWKEFESDLNAATARLRKWLASTSR
;
A
#
# COMPACT_ATOMS: atom_id res chain seq x y z
N GLY A 1 20.42 -16.19 -5.73
CA GLY A 1 20.19 -15.26 -4.62
C GLY A 1 19.52 -15.94 -3.44
N LYS A 2 19.60 -15.32 -2.30
CA LYS A 2 18.96 -15.80 -1.08
C LYS A 2 17.83 -14.84 -0.73
N ILE A 3 16.66 -15.37 -0.32
CA ILE A 3 15.59 -14.56 0.24
C ILE A 3 16.04 -14.06 1.60
N GLU A 4 16.05 -12.76 1.79
CA GLU A 4 16.48 -12.10 3.01
C GLU A 4 15.27 -11.63 3.84
N ASP A 5 14.19 -11.19 3.16
CA ASP A 5 13.00 -10.66 3.82
C ASP A 5 11.76 -10.72 2.91
N LEU A 6 10.59 -10.55 3.51
CA LEU A 6 9.29 -10.49 2.85
C LEU A 6 8.59 -9.20 3.26
N ILE A 7 8.19 -8.40 2.28
CA ILE A 7 7.39 -7.21 2.52
C ILE A 7 5.92 -7.54 2.34
N ILE A 8 5.17 -7.40 3.43
CA ILE A 8 3.73 -7.64 3.48
C ILE A 8 3.03 -6.28 3.47
N SER A 9 2.09 -6.10 2.56
CA SER A 9 1.24 -4.91 2.50
C SER A 9 0.27 -4.85 3.67
N PRO A 10 -0.32 -3.66 3.96
CA PRO A 10 -1.29 -3.48 5.04
C PRO A 10 -2.53 -4.37 4.96
N ASP A 11 -2.93 -4.76 3.75
CA ASP A 11 -4.01 -5.73 3.47
C ASP A 11 -3.61 -7.19 3.74
N ARG A 12 -2.42 -7.39 4.34
CA ARG A 12 -1.80 -8.70 4.60
C ARG A 12 -1.44 -9.51 3.36
N SER A 13 -1.46 -8.90 2.18
CA SER A 13 -0.92 -9.53 0.98
C SER A 13 0.60 -9.43 0.95
N LEU A 14 1.27 -10.50 0.51
CA LEU A 14 2.69 -10.47 0.24
C LEU A 14 2.94 -9.65 -1.02
N SER A 15 3.69 -8.56 -0.91
CA SER A 15 3.88 -7.62 -2.02
C SER A 15 5.24 -7.74 -2.68
N TYR A 16 6.28 -7.92 -1.88
CA TYR A 16 7.66 -8.00 -2.37
C TYR A 16 8.46 -9.05 -1.60
N VAL A 17 9.40 -9.64 -2.30
CA VAL A 17 10.44 -10.49 -1.73
C VAL A 17 11.77 -9.77 -1.86
N ILE A 18 12.49 -9.60 -0.76
CA ILE A 18 13.83 -9.04 -0.77
C ILE A 18 14.82 -10.16 -0.98
N VAL A 19 15.56 -10.07 -2.08
CA VAL A 19 16.55 -11.07 -2.47
C VAL A 19 17.94 -10.46 -2.39
N GLY A 20 18.80 -11.06 -1.60
CA GLY A 20 20.23 -10.77 -1.61
C GLY A 20 20.86 -11.39 -2.88
N ALA A 21 21.16 -10.55 -3.85
CA ALA A 21 21.92 -10.92 -5.03
C ALA A 21 23.35 -10.43 -4.83
N GLY A 22 24.31 -11.32 -4.78
CA GLY A 22 25.72 -10.93 -4.60
C GLY A 22 26.58 -12.11 -4.20
N GLY A 23 27.87 -11.86 -4.08
CA GLY A 23 28.90 -12.90 -3.88
C GLY A 23 29.56 -13.32 -5.20
N PHE A 24 29.30 -12.61 -6.28
CA PHE A 24 30.05 -12.77 -7.53
C PHE A 24 31.30 -11.88 -7.48
N ILE A 25 32.42 -12.42 -7.96
CA ILE A 25 33.72 -11.74 -7.97
C ILE A 25 33.55 -10.31 -8.54
N GLY A 26 33.80 -9.30 -7.68
CA GLY A 26 33.78 -7.88 -8.06
C GLY A 26 32.50 -7.10 -7.77
N MET A 27 31.39 -7.73 -7.36
CA MET A 27 30.18 -7.05 -6.93
C MET A 27 29.92 -7.30 -5.45
N GLY A 28 29.72 -6.25 -4.68
CA GLY A 28 29.24 -6.32 -3.31
C GLY A 28 27.87 -6.98 -3.21
N ARG A 29 27.39 -7.19 -2.01
CA ARG A 29 26.04 -7.68 -1.77
C ARG A 29 25.03 -6.63 -2.22
N HIS A 30 24.10 -7.03 -3.11
CA HIS A 30 23.08 -6.16 -3.68
C HIS A 30 21.70 -6.74 -3.35
N ASN A 31 20.96 -6.07 -2.50
CA ASN A 31 19.59 -6.45 -2.16
C ASN A 31 18.61 -5.81 -3.15
N VAL A 32 17.72 -6.60 -3.69
CA VAL A 32 16.68 -6.14 -4.63
C VAL A 32 15.29 -6.52 -4.12
N ALA A 33 14.31 -5.62 -4.30
CA ALA A 33 12.91 -5.90 -4.02
C ALA A 33 12.23 -6.42 -5.29
N ILE A 34 11.76 -7.67 -5.25
CA ILE A 34 11.09 -8.32 -6.38
C ILE A 34 9.59 -8.40 -6.07
N PRO A 35 8.71 -7.82 -6.92
CA PRO A 35 7.27 -7.97 -6.78
C PRO A 35 6.86 -9.44 -6.80
N ILE A 36 5.94 -9.86 -5.92
CA ILE A 36 5.49 -11.25 -5.86
C ILE A 36 4.89 -11.74 -7.19
N SER A 37 4.30 -10.82 -7.96
CA SER A 37 3.75 -11.11 -9.29
C SER A 37 4.79 -11.58 -10.32
N GLN A 38 6.07 -11.28 -10.08
CA GLN A 38 7.18 -11.68 -10.94
C GLN A 38 7.83 -13.00 -10.51
N ILE A 39 7.37 -13.57 -9.41
CA ILE A 39 7.91 -14.78 -8.82
C ILE A 39 6.95 -15.95 -9.05
N ARG A 40 7.51 -17.13 -9.28
CA ARG A 40 6.76 -18.38 -9.45
C ARG A 40 7.39 -19.49 -8.63
N ASP A 41 6.55 -20.38 -8.13
CA ASP A 41 7.01 -21.67 -7.61
C ASP A 41 7.23 -22.63 -8.78
N SER A 42 8.39 -23.25 -8.80
CA SER A 42 8.76 -24.28 -9.77
C SER A 42 9.36 -25.46 -9.02
N GLY A 43 8.50 -26.40 -8.63
CA GLY A 43 8.92 -27.63 -7.94
C GLY A 43 9.55 -27.38 -6.58
N GLY A 44 8.97 -26.49 -5.77
CA GLY A 44 9.46 -26.10 -4.44
C GLY A 44 10.62 -25.13 -4.46
N LYS A 45 10.95 -24.58 -5.64
CA LYS A 45 11.94 -23.51 -5.79
C LYS A 45 11.25 -22.23 -6.24
N ILE A 46 11.54 -21.13 -5.56
CA ILE A 46 11.08 -19.80 -5.96
C ILE A 46 11.99 -19.31 -7.09
N VAL A 47 11.40 -19.05 -8.25
CA VAL A 47 12.10 -18.60 -9.45
C VAL A 47 11.49 -17.30 -9.97
N MET A 48 12.33 -16.43 -10.49
CA MET A 48 11.94 -15.26 -11.28
C MET A 48 12.26 -15.57 -12.75
N PRO A 49 11.24 -15.82 -13.60
CA PRO A 49 11.49 -16.09 -15.02
C PRO A 49 12.21 -14.92 -15.68
N GLY A 50 13.22 -15.21 -16.48
CA GLY A 50 14.03 -14.19 -17.15
C GLY A 50 15.07 -13.47 -16.28
N ALA A 51 15.21 -13.84 -15.01
CA ALA A 51 16.26 -13.29 -14.15
C ALA A 51 17.64 -13.74 -14.63
N THR A 52 18.41 -12.79 -15.17
CA THR A 52 19.82 -12.94 -15.44
C THR A 52 20.63 -12.10 -14.46
N LYS A 53 21.92 -12.36 -14.34
CA LYS A 53 22.82 -11.49 -13.53
C LYS A 53 22.71 -10.02 -13.93
N ALA A 54 22.65 -9.74 -15.25
CA ALA A 54 22.53 -8.39 -15.76
C ALA A 54 21.22 -7.72 -15.39
N VAL A 55 20.10 -8.45 -15.46
CA VAL A 55 18.77 -7.95 -15.07
C VAL A 55 18.74 -7.62 -13.59
N VAL A 56 19.24 -8.50 -12.73
CA VAL A 56 19.23 -8.28 -11.28
C VAL A 56 20.21 -7.16 -10.87
N ALA A 57 21.36 -7.06 -11.53
CA ALA A 57 22.33 -5.98 -11.29
C ALA A 57 21.81 -4.59 -11.71
N ALA A 58 20.92 -4.54 -12.70
CA ALA A 58 20.28 -3.30 -13.15
C ALA A 58 19.09 -2.89 -12.29
N MET A 59 18.59 -3.76 -11.39
CA MET A 59 17.52 -3.41 -10.46
C MET A 59 18.05 -2.44 -9.40
N PRO A 60 17.22 -1.48 -8.95
CA PRO A 60 17.60 -0.57 -7.88
C PRO A 60 17.90 -1.35 -6.59
N GLU A 61 18.95 -0.96 -5.89
CA GLU A 61 19.29 -1.55 -4.60
C GLU A 61 18.23 -1.23 -3.56
N PHE A 62 17.75 -2.27 -2.89
CA PHE A 62 16.87 -2.13 -1.75
C PHE A 62 17.69 -1.85 -0.49
N ASN A 63 17.52 -0.67 0.08
CA ASN A 63 18.24 -0.25 1.27
C ASN A 63 17.28 -0.10 2.46
N TYR A 64 17.47 -0.92 3.49
CA TYR A 64 16.68 -0.86 4.73
C TYR A 64 16.90 0.44 5.52
N VAL A 65 18.06 1.06 5.39
CA VAL A 65 18.42 2.26 6.15
C VAL A 65 17.72 3.49 5.56
N ASN A 66 17.63 3.56 4.24
CA ASN A 66 16.88 4.60 3.52
C ASN A 66 15.55 4.03 2.99
N ASP A 67 14.68 3.63 3.87
CA ASP A 67 13.39 2.99 3.60
C ASP A 67 12.40 3.87 2.78
N THR A 68 12.97 4.68 1.89
CA THR A 68 12.25 5.65 1.05
C THR A 68 11.34 4.95 0.06
N ALA A 69 11.80 3.86 -0.57
CA ALA A 69 10.99 3.12 -1.52
C ALA A 69 9.77 2.48 -0.84
N ARG A 70 9.94 1.90 0.34
CA ARG A 70 8.84 1.33 1.13
C ARG A 70 7.87 2.42 1.58
N ARG A 71 8.39 3.56 2.04
CA ARG A 71 7.58 4.73 2.38
C ARG A 71 6.78 5.21 1.19
N ASP A 72 7.39 5.33 0.02
CA ASP A 72 6.74 5.86 -1.18
C ASP A 72 5.65 4.90 -1.68
N LEU A 73 5.88 3.59 -1.63
CA LEU A 73 4.86 2.57 -1.89
C LEU A 73 3.70 2.66 -0.89
N PHE A 74 4.01 2.83 0.38
CA PHE A 74 3.01 3.00 1.43
C PHE A 74 2.17 4.26 1.21
N ILE A 75 2.81 5.40 0.93
CA ILE A 75 2.12 6.66 0.60
C ILE A 75 1.22 6.48 -0.62
N THR A 76 1.69 5.80 -1.65
CA THR A 76 0.91 5.54 -2.87
C THR A 76 -0.32 4.70 -2.57
N SER A 77 -0.20 3.65 -1.77
CA SER A 77 -1.33 2.82 -1.33
C SER A 77 -2.35 3.62 -0.52
N VAL A 78 -1.88 4.42 0.45
CA VAL A 78 -2.75 5.30 1.26
C VAL A 78 -3.51 6.31 0.39
N LYS A 79 -2.82 6.96 -0.55
CA LYS A 79 -3.45 7.90 -1.49
C LYS A 79 -4.50 7.22 -2.37
N GLN A 80 -4.24 6.00 -2.80
CA GLN A 80 -5.19 5.22 -3.58
C GLN A 80 -6.46 4.92 -2.77
N ASP A 81 -6.33 4.47 -1.53
CA ASP A 81 -7.46 4.23 -0.63
C ASP A 81 -8.28 5.51 -0.40
N ILE A 82 -7.62 6.66 -0.18
CA ILE A 82 -8.27 7.96 -0.03
C ILE A 82 -9.03 8.34 -1.31
N THR A 83 -8.43 8.17 -2.48
CA THR A 83 -9.07 8.48 -3.77
C THR A 83 -10.31 7.63 -4.00
N LEU A 84 -10.23 6.32 -3.76
CA LEU A 84 -11.37 5.41 -3.90
C LEU A 84 -12.50 5.77 -2.92
N ALA A 85 -12.16 6.11 -1.69
CA ALA A 85 -13.13 6.54 -0.68
C ALA A 85 -13.76 7.90 -1.03
N SER A 86 -13.00 8.84 -1.60
CA SER A 86 -13.53 10.13 -2.09
C SER A 86 -14.50 9.94 -3.24
N ASN A 87 -14.20 9.06 -4.19
CA ASN A 87 -15.11 8.72 -5.28
C ASN A 87 -16.40 8.08 -4.73
N ARG A 88 -16.27 7.22 -3.73
CA ARG A 88 -17.43 6.62 -3.05
C ARG A 88 -18.29 7.66 -2.34
N LEU A 89 -17.64 8.63 -1.69
CA LEU A 89 -18.34 9.74 -1.05
C LEU A 89 -19.18 10.54 -2.06
N ALA A 90 -18.60 10.86 -3.22
CA ALA A 90 -19.30 11.56 -4.30
C ALA A 90 -20.51 10.76 -4.82
N ASP A 91 -20.37 9.43 -4.98
CA ASP A 91 -21.48 8.55 -5.36
C ASP A 91 -22.63 8.57 -4.32
N LEU A 92 -22.27 8.45 -3.04
CA LEU A 92 -23.27 8.52 -1.96
C LEU A 92 -24.01 9.85 -1.93
N GLN A 93 -23.30 10.97 -2.13
CA GLN A 93 -23.90 12.30 -2.18
C GLN A 93 -24.85 12.45 -3.38
N ALA A 94 -24.47 11.97 -4.57
CA ALA A 94 -25.32 11.99 -5.75
C ALA A 94 -26.59 11.15 -5.53
N ARG A 95 -26.47 9.99 -4.92
CA ARG A 95 -27.62 9.12 -4.59
C ARG A 95 -28.52 9.75 -3.53
N ALA A 96 -27.96 10.38 -2.50
CA ALA A 96 -28.75 11.07 -1.47
C ALA A 96 -29.57 12.22 -2.07
N ALA A 97 -29.03 12.94 -3.04
CA ALA A 97 -29.73 14.03 -3.73
C ALA A 97 -30.98 13.57 -4.53
N GLN A 98 -31.02 12.29 -4.93
CA GLN A 98 -32.10 11.70 -5.73
C GLN A 98 -33.00 10.77 -4.91
N SER A 99 -32.78 10.65 -3.62
CA SER A 99 -33.48 9.69 -2.75
C SER A 99 -34.69 10.31 -2.05
N THR A 100 -35.64 9.44 -1.65
CA THR A 100 -36.72 9.79 -0.72
C THR A 100 -36.21 10.15 0.65
N SER A 101 -37.04 10.81 1.48
CA SER A 101 -36.64 11.30 2.80
C SER A 101 -36.01 10.24 3.72
N GLU A 102 -36.58 9.03 3.74
CA GLU A 102 -36.10 7.94 4.60
C GLU A 102 -34.78 7.37 4.07
N ALA A 103 -34.68 7.09 2.79
CA ALA A 103 -33.45 6.61 2.14
C ALA A 103 -32.34 7.67 2.22
N LYS A 104 -32.71 8.95 2.11
CA LYS A 104 -31.77 10.07 2.25
C LYS A 104 -31.16 10.11 3.66
N ALA A 105 -31.94 9.95 4.71
CA ALA A 105 -31.42 9.97 6.08
C ALA A 105 -30.37 8.87 6.34
N GLN A 106 -30.56 7.67 5.78
CA GLN A 106 -29.57 6.59 5.86
C GLN A 106 -28.29 6.92 5.08
N LEU A 107 -28.44 7.48 3.89
CA LEU A 107 -27.30 7.90 3.07
C LEU A 107 -26.51 9.04 3.73
N ASP A 108 -27.20 10.01 4.35
CA ASP A 108 -26.57 11.13 5.04
C ASP A 108 -25.72 10.65 6.25
N MET A 109 -26.18 9.60 6.98
CA MET A 109 -25.36 8.97 8.02
C MET A 109 -24.10 8.32 7.46
N GLN A 110 -24.22 7.60 6.33
CA GLN A 110 -23.07 7.00 5.66
C GLN A 110 -22.10 8.07 5.15
N ILE A 111 -22.60 9.12 4.54
CA ILE A 111 -21.82 10.27 4.06
C ILE A 111 -21.01 10.87 5.23
N THR A 112 -21.67 11.15 6.35
CA THR A 112 -21.04 11.73 7.53
C THR A 112 -19.93 10.82 8.07
N GLY A 113 -20.20 9.52 8.21
CA GLY A 113 -19.21 8.54 8.67
C GLY A 113 -17.99 8.45 7.76
N LEU A 114 -18.22 8.36 6.45
CA LEU A 114 -17.14 8.29 5.46
C LEU A 114 -16.33 9.59 5.41
N GLN A 115 -16.96 10.77 5.52
CA GLN A 115 -16.28 12.07 5.60
C GLN A 115 -15.33 12.15 6.79
N LEU A 116 -15.76 11.68 7.97
CA LEU A 116 -14.93 11.65 9.16
C LEU A 116 -13.71 10.74 8.99
N ASP A 117 -13.90 9.55 8.44
CA ASP A 117 -12.81 8.61 8.20
C ASP A 117 -11.84 9.11 7.12
N LEU A 118 -12.34 9.75 6.06
CA LEU A 118 -11.51 10.40 5.03
C LEU A 118 -10.65 11.51 5.64
N LYS A 119 -11.26 12.42 6.38
CA LYS A 119 -10.54 13.51 7.04
C LYS A 119 -9.47 13.01 8.01
N ALA A 120 -9.74 11.93 8.72
CA ALA A 120 -8.77 11.30 9.62
C ALA A 120 -7.57 10.71 8.84
N ALA A 121 -7.83 10.01 7.74
CA ALA A 121 -6.77 9.44 6.89
C ALA A 121 -5.91 10.53 6.23
N GLU A 122 -6.54 11.56 5.67
CA GLU A 122 -5.85 12.70 5.05
C GLU A 122 -5.00 13.47 6.07
N GLY A 123 -5.54 13.71 7.26
CA GLY A 123 -4.83 14.38 8.36
C GLY A 123 -3.58 13.60 8.79
N LYS A 124 -3.71 12.30 8.97
CA LYS A 124 -2.57 11.43 9.34
C LYS A 124 -1.53 11.33 8.24
N LEU A 125 -1.95 11.28 6.98
CA LEU A 125 -1.03 11.31 5.84
C LEU A 125 -0.24 12.63 5.80
N ALA A 126 -0.91 13.76 6.02
CA ALA A 126 -0.27 15.07 6.07
C ALA A 126 0.71 15.21 7.25
N GLU A 127 0.38 14.65 8.43
CA GLU A 127 1.29 14.59 9.58
C GLU A 127 2.56 13.80 9.25
N MET A 128 2.40 12.61 8.66
CA MET A 128 3.52 11.77 8.24
C MET A 128 4.42 12.48 7.23
N GLN A 129 3.84 13.14 6.23
CA GLN A 129 4.60 13.88 5.22
C GLN A 129 5.40 15.04 5.82
N ARG A 130 4.84 15.75 6.81
CA ARG A 130 5.52 16.82 7.52
C ARG A 130 6.62 16.33 8.46
N ALA A 131 6.47 15.15 9.03
CA ALA A 131 7.44 14.58 9.96
C ALA A 131 8.77 14.16 9.29
N GLY A 132 8.81 14.12 7.96
CA GLY A 132 10.00 13.82 7.17
C GLY A 132 10.26 12.32 6.96
N ALA A 133 11.21 12.05 6.08
CA ALA A 133 11.43 10.71 5.53
C ALA A 133 11.84 9.66 6.58
N ASN A 134 12.49 10.08 7.67
CA ASN A 134 13.05 9.17 8.66
C ASN A 134 12.05 8.76 9.75
N ARG A 135 10.91 9.44 9.84
CA ARG A 135 9.92 9.24 10.92
C ARG A 135 8.60 8.63 10.43
N TRP A 136 8.48 8.26 9.17
CA TRP A 136 7.23 7.76 8.59
C TRP A 136 6.70 6.49 9.29
N LYS A 137 7.59 5.65 9.81
CA LYS A 137 7.19 4.41 10.54
C LYS A 137 6.38 4.69 11.81
N GLU A 138 6.57 5.85 12.43
CA GLU A 138 5.80 6.25 13.61
C GLU A 138 4.30 6.41 13.29
N PHE A 139 3.98 6.70 12.03
CA PHE A 139 2.62 6.93 11.54
C PHE A 139 2.02 5.70 10.83
N GLU A 140 2.82 4.68 10.53
CA GLU A 140 2.42 3.52 9.74
C GLU A 140 1.20 2.81 10.36
N SER A 141 1.21 2.57 11.66
CA SER A 141 0.11 1.91 12.39
C SER A 141 -1.19 2.71 12.33
N ASP A 142 -1.12 4.01 12.60
CA ASP A 142 -2.30 4.89 12.62
C ASP A 142 -2.91 5.05 11.24
N LEU A 143 -2.06 5.18 10.20
CA LEU A 143 -2.51 5.26 8.82
C LEU A 143 -3.13 3.94 8.35
N ASN A 144 -2.54 2.80 8.71
CA ASN A 144 -3.13 1.50 8.42
C ASN A 144 -4.51 1.34 9.06
N ALA A 145 -4.68 1.79 10.30
CA ALA A 145 -5.98 1.77 10.96
C ALA A 145 -7.00 2.69 10.28
N ALA A 146 -6.58 3.89 9.86
CA ALA A 146 -7.43 4.84 9.14
C ALA A 146 -7.85 4.30 7.77
N THR A 147 -6.91 3.79 6.96
CA THR A 147 -7.22 3.22 5.64
C THR A 147 -8.02 1.92 5.73
N ALA A 148 -7.85 1.12 6.79
CA ALA A 148 -8.69 -0.05 7.02
C ALA A 148 -10.17 0.33 7.21
N ARG A 149 -10.46 1.46 7.85
CA ARG A 149 -11.83 1.98 7.95
C ARG A 149 -12.37 2.40 6.58
N LEU A 150 -11.56 3.09 5.76
CA LEU A 150 -11.95 3.45 4.39
C LEU A 150 -12.27 2.21 3.54
N ARG A 151 -11.46 1.17 3.62
CA ARG A 151 -11.70 -0.09 2.89
C ARG A 151 -12.99 -0.79 3.31
N LYS A 152 -13.40 -0.69 4.58
CA LYS A 152 -14.71 -1.20 5.02
C LYS A 152 -15.87 -0.51 4.30
N TRP A 153 -15.78 0.80 4.09
CA TRP A 153 -16.79 1.54 3.32
C TRP A 153 -16.84 1.07 1.86
N LEU A 154 -15.70 0.75 1.26
CA LEU A 154 -15.64 0.24 -0.11
C LEU A 154 -16.20 -1.17 -0.22
N ALA A 155 -15.93 -2.03 0.76
CA ALA A 155 -16.41 -3.42 0.79
C ALA A 155 -17.91 -3.54 1.07
N SER A 156 -18.52 -2.61 1.83
CA SER A 156 -19.96 -2.64 2.17
C SER A 156 -20.88 -2.39 0.98
N THR A 157 -20.34 -2.11 -0.19
CA THR A 157 -21.08 -1.73 -1.41
C THR A 157 -21.36 -2.90 -2.35
N SER A 158 -20.81 -4.09 -2.06
CA SER A 158 -20.93 -5.27 -2.92
C SER A 158 -22.20 -6.11 -2.64
N ARG A 159 -23.24 -5.53 -2.01
CA ARG A 159 -24.54 -6.17 -1.82
C ARG A 159 -25.68 -5.33 -2.36
#